data_db400bb42572b2b936e42d8b0058e8a5
#
_entry.id   db400bb42572b2b936e42d8b0058e8a5
#
_cell.length_a   1.000
_cell.length_b   1.000
_cell.length_c   1.000
_cell.angle_alpha   90.00
_cell.angle_beta   90.00
_cell.angle_gamma   90.00
#
_symmetry.space_group_name_H-M   'P 1'
#
loop_
_entity.id
_entity.type
_entity.pdbx_description
1 polymer ?
#
loop_
_entity_poly.entity_id
_entity_poly.type
_entity_poly.pdbx_seq_one_letter_code
_entity_poly.pdbx_strand_id
1 'polypeptide(L)'
;MKEIGGGFARMSAGAVLVLLPLAGCGDKTGADAVGSAGVGPSLDSTPGRPWTEAELNQVALSDRDGYEVSGRVPMSAGPSTRRANPAVCSPILQALGKSSSTYAAGARISRIFSSAGSGSGATMTLASHSTEDARAVVEAFRAAAEKCTAFRDVEQAYDYEAVDVQPDPGYGDESLSLRLVQVVPYPDGESLKVPFAVVVARKDATVATFYDFNRPSGVEDASPAGIPDDLVRAQLGKLGQLDRAE
;
A
#
# COMPACT_ATOMS: atom_id res chain seq x y z
N MET A 1 -48.22 13.46 12.06
CA MET A 1 -48.41 14.89 11.93
C MET A 1 -47.42 15.62 12.82
N LYS A 2 -46.35 16.16 12.24
CA LYS A 2 -45.69 17.40 12.65
C LYS A 2 -44.52 17.66 11.67
N GLU A 3 -44.77 18.52 10.70
CA GLU A 3 -43.76 19.13 9.84
C GLU A 3 -43.04 20.24 10.63
N ILE A 4 -41.74 20.34 10.38
CA ILE A 4 -40.93 21.56 10.59
C ILE A 4 -39.82 21.41 9.51
N GLY A 5 -39.71 22.14 8.43
CA GLY A 5 -39.91 23.52 8.08
C GLY A 5 -38.67 24.34 8.34
N GLY A 6 -37.90 24.65 7.27
CA GLY A 6 -37.16 25.91 7.23
C GLY A 6 -35.63 25.85 7.21
N GLY A 7 -35.03 26.42 6.14
CA GLY A 7 -33.81 27.18 6.28
C GLY A 7 -32.78 27.09 5.16
N PHE A 8 -33.08 27.56 3.95
CA PHE A 8 -32.04 27.88 2.93
C PHE A 8 -31.31 29.16 3.34
N ALA A 9 -30.00 29.08 3.51
CA ALA A 9 -29.13 30.25 3.54
C ALA A 9 -28.15 30.17 2.35
N ARG A 10 -28.43 31.00 1.36
CA ARG A 10 -27.50 31.37 0.28
C ARG A 10 -26.48 32.35 0.87
N MET A 11 -25.21 32.13 0.64
CA MET A 11 -24.19 33.17 0.76
C MET A 11 -23.28 33.20 -0.44
N SER A 12 -23.10 34.39 -0.90
CA SER A 12 -22.64 34.97 -2.14
C SER A 12 -21.18 34.77 -2.46
N ALA A 13 -20.93 34.84 -3.77
CA ALA A 13 -19.66 34.95 -4.46
C ALA A 13 -18.83 36.16 -3.99
N GLY A 14 -17.50 35.95 -3.90
CA GLY A 14 -16.49 36.99 -3.88
C GLY A 14 -15.36 36.63 -4.81
N ALA A 15 -15.40 37.15 -6.04
CA ALA A 15 -14.31 37.10 -6.99
C ALA A 15 -13.30 38.20 -6.66
N VAL A 16 -12.04 37.84 -6.38
CA VAL A 16 -10.93 38.80 -6.34
C VAL A 16 -10.01 38.50 -7.53
N LEU A 17 -10.07 39.43 -8.49
CA LEU A 17 -9.18 39.50 -9.64
C LEU A 17 -7.92 40.24 -9.18
N VAL A 18 -6.76 39.56 -9.19
CA VAL A 18 -5.45 40.22 -9.05
C VAL A 18 -4.75 40.20 -10.39
N LEU A 19 -4.69 41.37 -10.99
CA LEU A 19 -3.86 41.67 -12.17
C LEU A 19 -2.45 42.00 -11.72
N LEU A 20 -1.44 41.32 -12.26
CA LEU A 20 -0.04 41.71 -12.14
C LEU A 20 0.54 41.98 -13.52
N PRO A 21 1.36 43.06 -13.70
CA PRO A 21 1.76 43.55 -14.98
C PRO A 21 2.98 42.83 -15.58
N LEU A 22 2.92 42.69 -16.93
CA LEU A 22 4.04 42.36 -17.78
C LEU A 22 4.97 43.60 -17.97
N ALA A 23 6.23 43.44 -17.72
CA ALA A 23 7.26 44.28 -18.31
C ALA A 23 8.62 43.59 -18.37
N GLY A 24 9.23 43.52 -19.54
CA GLY A 24 10.64 43.16 -19.68
C GLY A 24 10.99 42.52 -21.01
N CYS A 25 10.98 43.32 -22.11
CA CYS A 25 11.64 42.97 -23.36
C CYS A 25 13.16 42.97 -23.19
N GLY A 26 13.83 41.97 -23.78
CA GLY A 26 15.27 41.93 -23.98
C GLY A 26 15.60 41.06 -25.17
N ASP A 27 15.71 41.71 -26.34
CA ASP A 27 16.25 41.14 -27.56
C ASP A 27 17.71 40.71 -27.38
N LYS A 28 18.10 39.53 -27.91
CA LYS A 28 19.26 39.36 -28.80
C LYS A 28 19.34 37.93 -29.38
N THR A 29 19.20 37.88 -30.66
CA THR A 29 19.72 36.96 -31.68
C THR A 29 20.84 36.00 -31.24
N GLY A 30 20.65 34.70 -31.57
CA GLY A 30 21.67 33.68 -31.62
C GLY A 30 21.05 32.33 -31.98
N ALA A 31 21.08 31.97 -33.26
CA ALA A 31 20.71 30.66 -33.77
C ALA A 31 21.67 29.61 -33.21
N ASP A 32 21.14 28.50 -32.68
CA ASP A 32 21.60 27.16 -32.99
C ASP A 32 20.57 26.18 -32.37
N ALA A 33 19.83 25.52 -33.26
CA ALA A 33 18.92 24.45 -32.92
C ALA A 33 19.73 23.18 -32.65
N VAL A 34 20.06 22.92 -31.38
CA VAL A 34 20.47 21.60 -30.93
C VAL A 34 19.31 21.01 -30.15
N GLY A 35 18.78 19.91 -30.68
CA GLY A 35 17.66 19.19 -30.10
C GLY A 35 17.88 18.87 -28.64
N SER A 36 17.05 19.48 -27.79
CA SER A 36 16.96 19.12 -26.38
C SER A 36 16.25 17.78 -26.29
N ALA A 37 17.01 16.69 -26.33
CA ALA A 37 16.54 15.41 -25.83
C ALA A 37 16.11 15.67 -24.39
N GLY A 38 14.82 15.51 -24.11
CA GLY A 38 14.25 15.64 -22.77
C GLY A 38 14.97 14.67 -21.83
N VAL A 39 15.88 15.22 -21.06
CA VAL A 39 16.47 14.51 -19.90
C VAL A 39 15.32 14.36 -18.93
N GLY A 40 14.75 13.15 -18.88
CA GLY A 40 13.85 12.76 -17.80
C GLY A 40 14.60 12.99 -16.47
N PRO A 41 13.88 13.24 -15.36
CA PRO A 41 14.54 13.43 -14.06
C PRO A 41 15.40 12.20 -13.80
N SER A 42 16.71 12.37 -13.77
CA SER A 42 17.65 11.35 -13.28
C SER A 42 17.27 11.06 -11.84
N LEU A 43 16.97 9.79 -11.57
CA LEU A 43 16.80 9.30 -10.20
C LEU A 43 18.18 9.36 -9.56
N ASP A 44 18.36 10.27 -8.61
CA ASP A 44 19.60 10.43 -7.87
C ASP A 44 19.63 9.33 -6.79
N SER A 45 20.03 8.13 -7.20
CA SER A 45 20.08 6.93 -6.36
C SER A 45 21.32 6.96 -5.49
N THR A 46 21.32 7.78 -4.44
CA THR A 46 22.32 7.66 -3.38
C THR A 46 22.05 6.35 -2.64
N PRO A 47 22.98 5.39 -2.62
CA PRO A 47 22.80 4.11 -1.94
C PRO A 47 22.41 4.31 -0.47
N GLY A 48 21.32 3.66 -0.04
CA GLY A 48 20.83 3.70 1.34
C GLY A 48 19.91 4.87 1.70
N ARG A 49 19.62 5.80 0.79
CA ARG A 49 18.60 6.83 1.01
C ARG A 49 17.20 6.25 0.83
N PRO A 50 16.25 6.50 1.75
CA PRO A 50 14.86 6.16 1.52
C PRO A 50 14.31 6.89 0.27
N TRP A 51 13.56 6.17 -0.55
CA TRP A 51 12.93 6.73 -1.74
C TRP A 51 11.81 7.69 -1.36
N THR A 52 11.60 8.70 -2.19
CA THR A 52 10.47 9.61 -2.11
C THR A 52 9.20 8.93 -2.64
N GLU A 53 8.05 9.53 -2.37
CA GLU A 53 6.78 9.06 -2.94
C GLU A 53 6.78 9.08 -4.48
N ALA A 54 7.39 10.09 -5.08
CA ALA A 54 7.50 10.19 -6.54
C ALA A 54 8.33 9.04 -7.13
N GLU A 55 9.44 8.70 -6.51
CA GLU A 55 10.30 7.57 -6.91
C GLU A 55 9.57 6.23 -6.73
N LEU A 56 8.90 6.01 -5.60
CA LEU A 56 8.07 4.83 -5.40
C LEU A 56 6.97 4.71 -6.45
N ASN A 57 6.34 5.83 -6.83
CA ASN A 57 5.31 5.84 -7.87
C ASN A 57 5.86 5.45 -9.27
N GLN A 58 7.12 5.74 -9.57
CA GLN A 58 7.76 5.36 -10.83
C GLN A 58 8.06 3.86 -10.91
N VAL A 59 8.40 3.25 -9.78
CA VAL A 59 8.74 1.82 -9.69
C VAL A 59 7.55 0.93 -9.35
N ALA A 60 6.44 1.49 -8.92
CA ALA A 60 5.24 0.72 -8.72
C ALA A 60 4.68 0.19 -10.05
N LEU A 61 4.18 -1.03 -10.02
CA LEU A 61 3.45 -1.58 -11.16
C LEU A 61 2.23 -0.71 -11.51
N SER A 62 1.92 -0.64 -12.79
CA SER A 62 0.89 0.21 -13.35
C SER A 62 0.26 -0.44 -14.58
N ASP A 63 -0.76 0.21 -15.15
CA ASP A 63 -1.38 -0.23 -16.40
C ASP A 63 -0.37 -0.37 -17.57
N ARG A 64 0.71 0.41 -17.54
CA ARG A 64 1.80 0.33 -18.53
C ARG A 64 2.58 -0.98 -18.45
N ASP A 65 2.57 -1.61 -17.29
CA ASP A 65 3.22 -2.91 -17.04
C ASP A 65 2.27 -4.08 -17.29
N GLY A 66 1.04 -3.81 -17.76
CA GLY A 66 0.01 -4.81 -18.04
C GLY A 66 -0.82 -5.19 -16.82
N TYR A 67 -0.75 -4.42 -15.72
CA TYR A 67 -1.53 -4.64 -14.51
C TYR A 67 -2.62 -3.58 -14.38
N GLU A 68 -3.88 -3.99 -14.32
CA GLU A 68 -4.99 -3.07 -14.12
C GLU A 68 -5.00 -2.52 -12.70
N VAL A 69 -4.74 -1.21 -12.57
CA VAL A 69 -4.78 -0.50 -11.29
C VAL A 69 -6.17 0.10 -11.08
N SER A 70 -7.00 -0.56 -10.30
CA SER A 70 -8.37 -0.13 -10.01
C SER A 70 -8.47 0.96 -8.94
N GLY A 71 -7.42 1.16 -8.14
CA GLY A 71 -7.45 2.14 -7.07
C GLY A 71 -6.15 2.31 -6.30
N ARG A 72 -6.22 3.24 -5.32
CA ARG A 72 -5.13 3.56 -4.40
C ARG A 72 -5.71 3.80 -3.00
N VAL A 73 -5.06 3.28 -1.98
CA VAL A 73 -5.37 3.62 -0.59
C VAL A 73 -4.45 4.75 -0.14
N PRO A 74 -4.96 5.84 0.44
CA PRO A 74 -4.11 6.86 1.03
C PRO A 74 -3.25 6.25 2.14
N MET A 75 -1.93 6.41 2.03
CA MET A 75 -0.95 5.85 2.97
C MET A 75 -0.41 6.93 3.91
N SER A 76 0.02 6.52 5.10
CA SER A 76 0.73 7.36 6.04
C SER A 76 2.20 6.94 6.10
N ALA A 77 3.12 7.89 5.95
CA ALA A 77 4.54 7.64 6.15
C ALA A 77 4.90 7.43 7.64
N GLY A 78 4.07 7.93 8.55
CA GLY A 78 4.23 7.71 9.99
C GLY A 78 4.08 6.24 10.41
N PRO A 79 4.53 5.89 11.62
CA PRO A 79 4.37 4.56 12.15
C PRO A 79 2.88 4.21 12.36
N SER A 80 2.57 2.93 12.28
CA SER A 80 1.24 2.44 12.60
C SER A 80 0.98 2.49 14.11
N THR A 81 -0.19 2.98 14.49
CA THR A 81 -0.68 2.93 15.87
C THR A 81 -1.66 1.79 16.12
N ARG A 82 -2.04 1.03 15.08
CA ARG A 82 -2.97 -0.11 15.22
C ARG A 82 -2.40 -1.17 16.15
N ARG A 83 -3.21 -1.65 17.05
CA ARG A 83 -2.85 -2.64 18.06
C ARG A 83 -3.75 -3.86 18.00
N ALA A 84 -3.12 -5.02 18.11
CA ALA A 84 -3.81 -6.28 18.30
C ALA A 84 -3.83 -6.68 19.78
N ASN A 85 -4.75 -7.55 20.13
CA ASN A 85 -4.74 -8.27 21.39
C ASN A 85 -4.73 -9.79 21.07
N PRO A 86 -3.66 -10.52 21.41
CA PRO A 86 -2.46 -10.09 22.14
C PRO A 86 -1.56 -9.15 21.33
N ALA A 87 -0.84 -8.27 22.01
CA ALA A 87 -0.04 -7.19 21.40
C ALA A 87 1.07 -7.69 20.45
N VAL A 88 1.58 -8.91 20.69
CA VAL A 88 2.58 -9.56 19.83
C VAL A 88 2.09 -9.76 18.40
N CYS A 89 0.78 -9.77 18.16
CA CYS A 89 0.17 -9.91 16.84
C CYS A 89 0.03 -8.58 16.07
N SER A 90 0.38 -7.47 16.69
CA SER A 90 0.23 -6.15 16.06
C SER A 90 0.94 -6.01 14.70
N PRO A 91 2.14 -6.57 14.46
CA PRO A 91 2.77 -6.49 13.14
C PRO A 91 1.92 -7.11 12.01
N ILE A 92 1.21 -8.21 12.27
CA ILE A 92 0.31 -8.83 11.29
C ILE A 92 -0.87 -7.90 10.98
N LEU A 93 -1.51 -7.36 12.03
CA LEU A 93 -2.61 -6.41 11.87
C LEU A 93 -2.18 -5.13 11.14
N GLN A 94 -0.97 -4.66 11.39
CA GLN A 94 -0.42 -3.46 10.76
C GLN A 94 -0.16 -3.65 9.27
N ALA A 95 0.26 -4.83 8.85
CA ALA A 95 0.45 -5.16 7.43
C ALA A 95 -0.85 -5.00 6.61
N LEU A 96 -2.01 -5.13 7.26
CA LEU A 96 -3.34 -4.89 6.65
C LEU A 96 -3.78 -3.41 6.74
N GLY A 97 -2.94 -2.52 7.23
CA GLY A 97 -3.29 -1.13 7.52
C GLY A 97 -2.62 -0.09 6.63
N LYS A 98 -3.05 1.16 6.80
CA LYS A 98 -2.54 2.31 6.02
C LYS A 98 -1.08 2.67 6.30
N SER A 99 -0.52 2.24 7.42
CA SER A 99 0.89 2.51 7.78
C SER A 99 1.77 1.28 7.67
N SER A 100 1.21 0.12 7.40
CA SER A 100 1.84 -1.20 7.18
C SER A 100 2.89 -1.67 8.21
N SER A 101 3.40 -0.84 9.10
CA SER A 101 4.35 -1.23 10.15
C SER A 101 4.43 -0.19 11.28
N THR A 102 5.07 -0.55 12.41
CA THR A 102 5.42 0.36 13.51
C THR A 102 6.60 1.28 13.18
N TYR A 103 7.33 1.01 12.11
CA TYR A 103 8.48 1.82 11.68
C TYR A 103 8.03 2.93 10.74
N ALA A 104 8.54 4.15 10.98
CA ALA A 104 8.35 5.25 10.04
C ALA A 104 9.02 4.90 8.69
N ALA A 105 8.43 5.37 7.61
CA ALA A 105 9.02 5.26 6.28
C ALA A 105 9.32 6.64 5.72
N GLY A 106 10.30 6.76 4.84
CA GLY A 106 10.54 7.96 4.06
C GLY A 106 9.33 8.29 3.17
N ALA A 107 8.74 7.26 2.57
CA ALA A 107 7.50 7.35 1.82
C ALA A 107 6.75 6.02 1.82
N ARG A 108 5.44 6.08 1.59
CA ARG A 108 4.58 4.92 1.33
C ARG A 108 3.59 5.22 0.23
N ILE A 109 3.37 4.23 -0.62
CA ILE A 109 2.31 4.26 -1.64
C ILE A 109 1.52 2.97 -1.60
N SER A 110 0.33 2.98 -2.20
CA SER A 110 -0.45 1.76 -2.43
C SER A 110 -0.97 1.67 -3.86
N ARG A 111 -1.30 0.45 -4.27
CA ARG A 111 -2.03 0.12 -5.50
C ARG A 111 -3.02 -0.98 -5.18
N ILE A 112 -4.20 -0.90 -5.78
CA ILE A 112 -5.18 -1.98 -5.79
C ILE A 112 -5.22 -2.50 -7.21
N PHE A 113 -4.91 -3.77 -7.38
CA PHE A 113 -4.93 -4.44 -8.68
C PHE A 113 -6.23 -5.22 -8.83
N SER A 114 -6.91 -5.05 -9.95
CA SER A 114 -8.07 -5.87 -10.28
C SER A 114 -7.63 -7.28 -10.63
N SER A 115 -8.36 -8.26 -10.12
CA SER A 115 -8.20 -9.64 -10.56
C SER A 115 -9.25 -9.95 -11.62
N ALA A 116 -8.81 -10.38 -12.79
CA ALA A 116 -9.73 -10.77 -13.85
C ALA A 116 -10.60 -11.94 -13.39
N GLY A 117 -11.89 -11.68 -13.14
CA GLY A 117 -12.90 -12.71 -12.88
C GLY A 117 -13.23 -13.02 -11.43
N SER A 118 -12.58 -12.44 -10.42
CA SER A 118 -12.82 -12.78 -9.01
C SER A 118 -13.47 -11.68 -8.17
N GLY A 119 -13.66 -10.47 -8.67
CA GLY A 119 -14.27 -9.37 -7.91
C GLY A 119 -13.45 -8.89 -6.70
N SER A 120 -12.39 -9.58 -6.35
CA SER A 120 -11.37 -9.21 -5.37
C SER A 120 -10.09 -8.83 -6.10
N GLY A 121 -9.32 -7.95 -5.52
CA GLY A 121 -8.07 -7.51 -6.10
C GLY A 121 -6.99 -7.37 -5.03
N ALA A 122 -5.77 -7.75 -5.38
CA ALA A 122 -4.65 -7.63 -4.45
C ALA A 122 -4.34 -6.16 -4.16
N THR A 123 -4.23 -5.82 -2.90
CA THR A 123 -3.70 -4.52 -2.48
C THR A 123 -2.20 -4.65 -2.21
N MET A 124 -1.42 -3.81 -2.84
CA MET A 124 0.01 -3.68 -2.63
C MET A 124 0.33 -2.37 -1.91
N THR A 125 1.24 -2.43 -0.98
CA THR A 125 1.88 -1.25 -0.36
C THR A 125 3.39 -1.35 -0.57
N LEU A 126 4.01 -0.27 -1.02
CA LEU A 126 5.45 -0.10 -1.02
C LEU A 126 5.82 0.92 0.05
N ALA A 127 6.74 0.58 0.93
CA ALA A 127 7.26 1.44 1.98
C ALA A 127 8.78 1.51 1.89
N SER A 128 9.32 2.70 1.73
CA SER A 128 10.77 2.93 1.70
C SER A 128 11.26 3.32 3.09
N HIS A 129 12.22 2.58 3.60
CA HIS A 129 12.80 2.73 4.94
C HIS A 129 14.31 2.95 4.85
N SER A 130 14.98 3.05 5.99
CA SER A 130 16.39 2.68 6.06
C SER A 130 16.52 1.16 5.87
N THR A 131 17.70 0.69 5.46
CA THR A 131 17.95 -0.76 5.32
C THR A 131 17.75 -1.51 6.64
N GLU A 132 18.11 -0.89 7.76
CA GLU A 132 17.93 -1.44 9.11
C GLU A 132 16.44 -1.57 9.46
N ASP A 133 15.66 -0.51 9.29
CA ASP A 133 14.22 -0.54 9.56
C ASP A 133 13.47 -1.50 8.65
N ALA A 134 13.86 -1.60 7.36
CA ALA A 134 13.26 -2.54 6.43
C ALA A 134 13.42 -4.00 6.89
N ARG A 135 14.61 -4.36 7.41
CA ARG A 135 14.85 -5.67 8.03
C ARG A 135 14.01 -5.84 9.29
N ALA A 136 14.02 -4.85 10.17
CA ALA A 136 13.27 -4.90 11.42
C ALA A 136 11.76 -5.07 11.20
N VAL A 137 11.19 -4.49 10.12
CA VAL A 137 9.78 -4.73 9.73
C VAL A 137 9.53 -6.20 9.44
N VAL A 138 10.37 -6.84 8.61
CA VAL A 138 10.19 -8.25 8.24
C VAL A 138 10.42 -9.17 9.45
N GLU A 139 11.42 -8.88 10.27
CA GLU A 139 11.70 -9.63 11.50
C GLU A 139 10.53 -9.54 12.50
N ALA A 140 9.97 -8.34 12.71
CA ALA A 140 8.81 -8.15 13.58
C ALA A 140 7.59 -8.92 13.07
N PHE A 141 7.38 -8.93 11.75
CA PHE A 141 6.28 -9.68 11.14
C PHE A 141 6.49 -11.20 11.32
N ARG A 142 7.71 -11.69 11.11
CA ARG A 142 8.07 -13.10 11.31
C ARG A 142 7.89 -13.53 12.77
N ALA A 143 8.41 -12.74 13.71
CA ALA A 143 8.27 -13.02 15.14
C ALA A 143 6.81 -12.99 15.61
N ALA A 144 5.96 -12.17 15.00
CA ALA A 144 4.53 -12.19 15.23
C ALA A 144 3.89 -13.46 14.67
N ALA A 145 4.21 -13.83 13.44
CA ALA A 145 3.65 -15.00 12.75
C ALA A 145 3.94 -16.31 13.49
N GLU A 146 5.12 -16.43 14.10
CA GLU A 146 5.49 -17.61 14.92
C GLU A 146 4.68 -17.76 16.21
N LYS A 147 4.11 -16.67 16.74
CA LYS A 147 3.46 -16.65 18.06
C LYS A 147 1.95 -16.47 17.99
N CYS A 148 1.44 -16.00 16.85
CA CYS A 148 0.05 -15.61 16.71
C CYS A 148 -0.73 -16.68 15.94
N THR A 149 -1.71 -17.26 16.59
CA THR A 149 -2.69 -18.15 15.96
C THR A 149 -4.05 -17.47 15.79
N ALA A 150 -4.35 -16.48 16.63
CA ALA A 150 -5.55 -15.66 16.58
C ALA A 150 -5.30 -14.33 17.31
N PHE A 151 -6.04 -13.28 16.94
CA PHE A 151 -5.97 -11.98 17.61
C PHE A 151 -7.22 -11.14 17.33
N ARG A 152 -7.38 -10.10 18.13
CA ARG A 152 -8.42 -9.08 17.94
C ARG A 152 -7.80 -7.73 17.58
N ASP A 153 -8.37 -7.04 16.59
CA ASP A 153 -8.11 -5.63 16.34
C ASP A 153 -8.78 -4.81 17.47
N VAL A 154 -7.96 -4.09 18.24
CA VAL A 154 -8.45 -3.32 19.39
C VAL A 154 -9.30 -2.12 18.96
N GLU A 155 -9.05 -1.54 17.77
CA GLU A 155 -9.72 -0.33 17.31
C GLU A 155 -11.02 -0.65 16.56
N GLN A 156 -11.00 -1.66 15.69
CA GLN A 156 -12.15 -2.01 14.85
C GLN A 156 -13.00 -3.13 15.43
N ALA A 157 -12.55 -3.73 16.53
CA ALA A 157 -13.20 -4.85 17.22
C ALA A 157 -13.46 -6.09 16.33
N TYR A 158 -12.68 -6.26 15.25
CA TYR A 158 -12.69 -7.48 14.44
C TYR A 158 -11.81 -8.54 15.08
N ASP A 159 -12.28 -9.78 15.03
CA ASP A 159 -11.49 -10.94 15.41
C ASP A 159 -10.83 -11.54 14.16
N TYR A 160 -9.59 -12.02 14.33
CA TYR A 160 -8.84 -12.75 13.34
C TYR A 160 -8.43 -14.09 13.89
N GLU A 161 -8.68 -15.15 13.15
CA GLU A 161 -8.40 -16.53 13.52
C GLU A 161 -7.59 -17.24 12.44
N ALA A 162 -7.13 -18.47 12.75
CA ALA A 162 -6.46 -19.35 11.81
C ALA A 162 -5.28 -18.67 11.10
N VAL A 163 -4.44 -17.95 11.88
CA VAL A 163 -3.17 -17.44 11.36
C VAL A 163 -2.26 -18.63 11.06
N ASP A 164 -1.99 -18.86 9.78
CA ASP A 164 -1.24 -19.99 9.27
C ASP A 164 -0.10 -19.49 8.37
N VAL A 165 1.14 -19.81 8.78
CA VAL A 165 2.35 -19.45 8.06
C VAL A 165 2.52 -20.40 6.89
N GLN A 166 2.63 -19.85 5.71
CA GLN A 166 2.86 -20.62 4.48
C GLN A 166 4.36 -20.83 4.27
N PRO A 167 4.76 -21.83 3.46
CA PRO A 167 6.15 -22.00 3.04
C PRO A 167 6.71 -20.69 2.49
N ASP A 168 8.00 -20.41 2.76
CA ASP A 168 8.65 -19.20 2.26
C ASP A 168 8.62 -19.19 0.72
N PRO A 169 8.00 -18.18 0.11
CA PRO A 169 7.88 -18.09 -1.34
C PRO A 169 9.20 -17.68 -2.03
N GLY A 170 10.23 -17.30 -1.27
CA GLY A 170 11.53 -16.89 -1.78
C GLY A 170 11.48 -15.60 -2.60
N TYR A 171 10.71 -14.61 -2.16
CA TYR A 171 10.62 -13.31 -2.81
C TYR A 171 11.65 -12.32 -2.28
N GLY A 172 12.29 -11.58 -3.20
CA GLY A 172 13.23 -10.52 -2.84
C GLY A 172 14.43 -11.03 -2.05
N ASP A 173 14.87 -10.26 -1.06
CA ASP A 173 15.97 -10.63 -0.18
C ASP A 173 15.48 -11.42 1.05
N GLU A 174 14.26 -11.16 1.48
CA GLU A 174 13.55 -11.82 2.58
C GLU A 174 12.05 -11.78 2.31
N SER A 175 11.35 -12.85 2.64
CA SER A 175 9.89 -12.88 2.51
C SER A 175 9.24 -13.74 3.57
N LEU A 176 7.94 -13.50 3.75
CA LEU A 176 7.04 -14.32 4.54
C LEU A 176 5.65 -14.24 3.95
N SER A 177 4.97 -15.39 3.91
CA SER A 177 3.57 -15.50 3.51
C SER A 177 2.75 -16.12 4.61
N LEU A 178 1.52 -15.62 4.81
CA LEU A 178 0.57 -16.21 5.74
C LEU A 178 -0.85 -16.10 5.23
N ARG A 179 -1.71 -16.94 5.77
CA ARG A 179 -3.18 -16.88 5.63
C ARG A 179 -3.81 -16.66 6.99
N LEU A 180 -4.95 -15.97 6.99
CA LEU A 180 -5.74 -15.77 8.19
C LEU A 180 -7.21 -15.56 7.80
N VAL A 181 -8.09 -15.63 8.79
CA VAL A 181 -9.54 -15.44 8.59
C VAL A 181 -9.99 -14.29 9.48
N GLN A 182 -10.59 -13.26 8.89
CA GLN A 182 -11.29 -12.22 9.64
C GLN A 182 -12.72 -12.67 9.92
N VAL A 183 -13.15 -12.53 11.17
CA VAL A 183 -14.51 -12.81 11.61
C VAL A 183 -15.28 -11.50 11.71
N VAL A 184 -16.25 -11.33 10.85
CA VAL A 184 -17.09 -10.12 10.78
C VAL A 184 -18.46 -10.44 11.36
N PRO A 185 -18.87 -9.82 12.49
CA PRO A 185 -20.20 -10.08 13.05
C PRO A 185 -21.30 -9.50 12.14
N TYR A 186 -22.37 -10.26 11.99
CA TYR A 186 -23.57 -9.86 11.28
C TYR A 186 -24.68 -9.46 12.26
N PRO A 187 -25.62 -8.58 11.85
CA PRO A 187 -26.71 -8.12 12.71
C PRO A 187 -27.67 -9.22 13.20
N ASP A 188 -27.76 -10.32 12.48
CA ASP A 188 -28.59 -11.50 12.81
C ASP A 188 -27.94 -12.47 13.82
N GLY A 189 -26.69 -12.14 14.26
CA GLY A 189 -25.92 -12.95 15.19
C GLY A 189 -25.04 -14.02 14.54
N GLU A 190 -25.11 -14.18 13.23
CA GLU A 190 -24.15 -14.98 12.47
C GLU A 190 -22.82 -14.25 12.28
N SER A 191 -21.79 -14.95 11.88
CA SER A 191 -20.48 -14.37 11.59
C SER A 191 -20.04 -14.74 10.19
N LEU A 192 -19.60 -13.74 9.44
CA LEU A 192 -18.99 -13.94 8.14
C LEU A 192 -17.50 -14.19 8.30
N LYS A 193 -17.01 -15.28 7.74
CA LYS A 193 -15.60 -15.61 7.68
C LYS A 193 -15.00 -15.11 6.36
N VAL A 194 -14.08 -14.18 6.44
CA VAL A 194 -13.41 -13.59 5.29
C VAL A 194 -11.95 -14.05 5.27
N PRO A 195 -11.57 -14.97 4.36
CA PRO A 195 -10.18 -15.39 4.18
C PRO A 195 -9.31 -14.24 3.68
N PHE A 196 -8.10 -14.15 4.23
CA PHE A 196 -7.03 -13.26 3.82
C PHE A 196 -5.79 -14.05 3.44
N ALA A 197 -5.06 -13.54 2.45
CA ALA A 197 -3.68 -13.88 2.17
C ALA A 197 -2.81 -12.64 2.35
N VAL A 198 -1.63 -12.80 2.91
CA VAL A 198 -0.67 -11.71 3.14
C VAL A 198 0.71 -12.17 2.73
N VAL A 199 1.42 -11.34 1.97
CA VAL A 199 2.85 -11.50 1.66
C VAL A 199 3.57 -10.23 2.09
N VAL A 200 4.62 -10.38 2.86
CA VAL A 200 5.57 -9.30 3.17
C VAL A 200 6.90 -9.69 2.58
N ALA A 201 7.48 -8.86 1.74
CA ALA A 201 8.77 -9.09 1.12
C ALA A 201 9.64 -7.83 1.18
N ARG A 202 10.94 -8.02 1.41
CA ARG A 202 11.93 -6.94 1.39
C ARG A 202 12.78 -7.04 0.12
N LYS A 203 13.00 -5.89 -0.50
CA LYS A 203 14.05 -5.71 -1.50
C LYS A 203 14.85 -4.47 -1.08
N ASP A 204 16.10 -4.68 -0.69
CA ASP A 204 17.01 -3.65 -0.17
C ASP A 204 16.39 -2.84 1.00
N ALA A 205 16.15 -1.56 0.83
CA ALA A 205 15.52 -0.68 1.82
C ALA A 205 13.99 -0.55 1.64
N THR A 206 13.39 -1.30 0.70
CA THR A 206 11.95 -1.24 0.43
C THR A 206 11.24 -2.50 0.93
N VAL A 207 10.18 -2.30 1.69
CA VAL A 207 9.25 -3.36 2.07
C VAL A 207 8.01 -3.28 1.18
N ALA A 208 7.73 -4.36 0.48
CA ALA A 208 6.50 -4.58 -0.28
C ALA A 208 5.57 -5.48 0.53
N THR A 209 4.38 -4.99 0.81
CA THR A 209 3.33 -5.76 1.48
C THR A 209 2.18 -5.94 0.51
N PHE A 210 1.76 -7.18 0.33
CA PHE A 210 0.60 -7.52 -0.47
C PHE A 210 -0.43 -8.17 0.44
N TYR A 211 -1.69 -7.83 0.27
CA TYR A 211 -2.78 -8.60 0.84
C TYR A 211 -3.94 -8.69 -0.14
N ASP A 212 -4.62 -9.79 -0.07
CA ASP A 212 -5.89 -10.05 -0.76
C ASP A 212 -6.87 -10.64 0.23
N PHE A 213 -8.16 -10.45 -0.02
CA PHE A 213 -9.22 -11.09 0.75
C PHE A 213 -10.37 -11.49 -0.17
N ASN A 214 -10.98 -12.60 0.15
CA ASN A 214 -12.15 -13.07 -0.56
C ASN A 214 -13.39 -12.95 0.31
N ARG A 215 -14.22 -11.94 0.03
CA ARG A 215 -15.47 -11.73 0.77
C ARG A 215 -16.55 -12.63 0.18
N PRO A 216 -17.04 -13.61 0.91
CA PRO A 216 -18.12 -14.46 0.43
C PRO A 216 -19.41 -13.65 0.24
N SER A 217 -20.23 -14.06 -0.73
CA SER A 217 -21.56 -13.47 -0.98
C SER A 217 -22.64 -13.99 -0.02
N GLY A 218 -22.29 -14.92 0.88
CA GLY A 218 -23.17 -15.54 1.87
C GLY A 218 -22.38 -16.24 2.96
N VAL A 219 -23.07 -16.98 3.82
CA VAL A 219 -22.48 -17.70 4.97
C VAL A 219 -21.71 -18.96 4.53
N GLU A 220 -21.86 -19.38 3.28
CA GLU A 220 -21.13 -20.52 2.72
C GLU A 220 -19.63 -20.23 2.61
N ASP A 221 -18.83 -21.27 2.71
CA ASP A 221 -17.37 -21.20 2.76
C ASP A 221 -16.80 -20.38 1.60
N ALA A 222 -16.10 -19.30 1.95
CA ALA A 222 -15.38 -18.49 0.97
C ALA A 222 -14.22 -19.30 0.39
N SER A 223 -14.01 -19.20 -0.90
CA SER A 223 -12.78 -19.67 -1.53
C SER A 223 -11.56 -19.02 -0.87
N PRO A 224 -10.44 -19.73 -0.76
CA PRO A 224 -9.23 -19.15 -0.20
C PRO A 224 -8.81 -17.87 -0.93
N ALA A 225 -8.38 -16.85 -0.18
CA ALA A 225 -7.72 -15.69 -0.76
C ALA A 225 -6.33 -16.09 -1.28
N GLY A 226 -5.85 -15.42 -2.33
CA GLY A 226 -4.56 -15.70 -2.92
C GLY A 226 -3.96 -14.47 -3.59
N ILE A 227 -2.66 -14.32 -3.44
CA ILE A 227 -1.88 -13.26 -4.10
C ILE A 227 -1.19 -13.89 -5.30
N PRO A 228 -1.39 -13.36 -6.53
CA PRO A 228 -0.74 -13.88 -7.72
C PRO A 228 0.80 -13.80 -7.61
N ASP A 229 1.49 -14.91 -7.83
CA ASP A 229 2.96 -15.00 -7.74
C ASP A 229 3.65 -14.08 -8.76
N ASP A 230 3.12 -13.99 -9.97
CA ASP A 230 3.61 -13.12 -11.04
C ASP A 230 3.52 -11.63 -10.65
N LEU A 231 2.48 -11.19 -9.97
CA LEU A 231 2.34 -9.83 -9.47
C LEU A 231 3.47 -9.48 -8.49
N VAL A 232 3.73 -10.37 -7.51
CA VAL A 232 4.77 -10.14 -6.51
C VAL A 232 6.15 -10.11 -7.17
N ARG A 233 6.46 -11.10 -8.02
CA ARG A 233 7.75 -11.18 -8.73
C ARG A 233 7.98 -10.00 -9.66
N ALA A 234 6.95 -9.57 -10.40
CA ALA A 234 7.05 -8.42 -11.29
C ALA A 234 7.36 -7.14 -10.51
N GLN A 235 6.68 -6.91 -9.38
CA GLN A 235 6.94 -5.74 -8.55
C GLN A 235 8.36 -5.75 -7.96
N LEU A 236 8.80 -6.87 -7.40
CA LEU A 236 10.14 -6.95 -6.83
C LEU A 236 11.23 -6.90 -7.90
N GLY A 237 10.97 -7.47 -9.08
CA GLY A 237 11.85 -7.34 -10.24
C GLY A 237 12.02 -5.89 -10.68
N LYS A 238 10.95 -5.11 -10.67
CA LYS A 238 10.98 -3.68 -11.01
C LYS A 238 11.73 -2.85 -9.98
N LEU A 239 11.62 -3.18 -8.68
CA LEU A 239 12.44 -2.58 -7.63
C LEU A 239 13.93 -2.84 -7.85
N GLY A 240 14.33 -4.07 -8.20
CA GLY A 240 15.73 -4.43 -8.43
C GLY A 240 16.34 -3.97 -9.76
N GLN A 241 15.55 -3.39 -10.68
CA GLN A 241 16.07 -2.86 -11.94
C GLN A 241 16.73 -1.48 -11.77
N LEU A 242 16.26 -0.68 -10.84
CA LEU A 242 16.80 0.65 -10.60
C LEU A 242 18.17 0.61 -9.92
N ASP A 243 18.41 -0.38 -9.06
CA ASP A 243 19.72 -0.55 -8.41
C ASP A 243 20.83 -0.97 -9.38
N ARG A 244 20.48 -1.41 -10.60
CA ARG A 244 21.44 -1.83 -11.65
C ARG A 244 21.72 -0.77 -12.71
N ALA A 245 21.02 0.35 -12.65
CA ALA A 245 21.17 1.44 -13.62
C ALA A 245 22.29 2.43 -13.24
N GLU A 246 23.14 2.09 -12.24
CA GLU A 246 24.37 2.76 -11.85
C GLU A 246 25.60 2.11 -12.58
#